data_81d4a16015140ea69e72824224fc4a6f
#
_entry.id   81d4a16015140ea69e72824224fc4a6f
#
_cell.length_a   1.000
_cell.length_b   1.000
_cell.length_c   1.000
_cell.angle_alpha   90.00
_cell.angle_beta   90.00
_cell.angle_gamma   90.00
#
_symmetry.space_group_name_H-M   'P 1'
#
loop_
_entity.id
_entity.type
_entity.pdbx_description
1 polymer ?
#
loop_
_entity_poly.entity_id
_entity_poly.type
_entity_poly.pdbx_seq_one_letter_code
_entity_poly.pdbx_strand_id
1 'polypeptide(L)'
;ATAYGLIAAAEKAGLQLFLGSYPITPATDILHELAKHKSLGVKTVQCEDEIAGCASAIGASFAGALAATSTSGPGVCLKSEAINLAVIDEIPLVVIDVQRGGPSTGLPTKSEQTDLLQALYGRNGESPMPVIAATSPTDCFDSAYMAAKIALEYLTPVILLTDGFLGNGSAAWQLPDINKLPDIHPHFATEE
;
A
#
# COMPACT_ATOMS: atom_id res chain seq x y z
N ALA A 1 -3.80 -11.85 -2.69
CA ALA A 1 -5.00 -10.99 -2.77
C ALA A 1 -4.60 -9.53 -2.86
N THR A 2 -3.85 -8.94 -1.91
CA THR A 2 -3.44 -7.53 -1.90
C THR A 2 -2.83 -7.06 -3.23
N ALA A 3 -1.86 -7.81 -3.78
CA ALA A 3 -1.23 -7.47 -5.06
C ALA A 3 -2.25 -7.38 -6.20
N TYR A 4 -3.21 -8.30 -6.26
CA TYR A 4 -4.26 -8.30 -7.27
C TYR A 4 -5.26 -7.16 -7.09
N GLY A 5 -5.56 -6.75 -5.84
CA GLY A 5 -6.37 -5.57 -5.56
C GLY A 5 -5.75 -4.29 -6.12
N LEU A 6 -4.43 -4.12 -5.95
CA LEU A 6 -3.70 -2.99 -6.53
C LEU A 6 -3.66 -3.04 -8.07
N ILE A 7 -3.45 -4.22 -8.66
CA ILE A 7 -3.46 -4.38 -10.13
C ILE A 7 -4.84 -4.01 -10.69
N ALA A 8 -5.92 -4.52 -10.08
CA ALA A 8 -7.28 -4.22 -10.48
C ALA A 8 -7.60 -2.71 -10.35
N ALA A 9 -7.12 -2.07 -9.28
CA ALA A 9 -7.28 -0.62 -9.09
C ALA A 9 -6.54 0.19 -10.17
N ALA A 10 -5.31 -0.19 -10.49
CA ALA A 10 -4.53 0.45 -11.56
C ALA A 10 -5.21 0.33 -12.92
N GLU A 11 -5.72 -0.87 -13.25
CA GLU A 11 -6.48 -1.12 -14.47
C GLU A 11 -7.74 -0.25 -14.56
N LYS A 12 -8.53 -0.19 -13.48
CA LYS A 12 -9.76 0.63 -13.42
C LYS A 12 -9.47 2.12 -13.49
N ALA A 13 -8.35 2.57 -12.95
CA ALA A 13 -7.93 3.97 -13.02
C ALA A 13 -7.24 4.33 -14.34
N GLY A 14 -6.88 3.35 -15.19
CA GLY A 14 -6.10 3.58 -16.40
C GLY A 14 -4.66 4.04 -16.12
N LEU A 15 -4.09 3.66 -14.97
CA LEU A 15 -2.78 4.10 -14.51
C LEU A 15 -1.77 2.95 -14.48
N GLN A 16 -0.49 3.29 -14.58
CA GLN A 16 0.58 2.35 -14.32
C GLN A 16 0.70 2.08 -12.81
N LEU A 17 0.82 0.81 -12.41
CA LEU A 17 1.10 0.46 -11.03
C LEU A 17 2.60 0.48 -10.74
N PHE A 18 2.99 1.20 -9.68
CA PHE A 18 4.37 1.24 -9.20
C PHE A 18 4.44 0.79 -7.73
N LEU A 19 5.35 -0.14 -7.43
CA LEU A 19 5.69 -0.50 -6.05
C LEU A 19 7.15 -0.15 -5.76
N GLY A 20 7.39 0.79 -4.83
CA GLY A 20 8.70 1.06 -4.25
C GLY A 20 8.80 0.41 -2.87
N SER A 21 9.75 -0.52 -2.66
CA SER A 21 9.79 -1.28 -1.43
C SER A 21 11.21 -1.70 -1.05
N TYR A 22 11.39 -1.96 0.23
CA TYR A 22 12.53 -2.69 0.79
C TYR A 22 12.03 -4.02 1.36
N PRO A 23 12.73 -5.15 1.10
CA PRO A 23 12.30 -6.47 1.55
C PRO A 23 12.24 -6.57 3.07
N ILE A 24 11.08 -6.93 3.59
CA ILE A 24 10.86 -7.17 5.03
C ILE A 24 9.79 -8.23 5.23
N THR A 25 10.04 -9.23 6.08
CA THR A 25 9.05 -10.26 6.45
C THR A 25 7.93 -9.64 7.29
N PRO A 26 6.65 -9.90 7.00
CA PRO A 26 6.11 -10.77 5.94
C PRO A 26 5.68 -10.02 4.65
N ALA A 27 6.01 -8.75 4.49
CA ALA A 27 5.54 -7.90 3.39
C ALA A 27 6.20 -8.20 2.03
N THR A 28 7.36 -8.88 2.01
CA THR A 28 8.14 -9.13 0.79
C THR A 28 7.37 -9.90 -0.28
N ASP A 29 6.41 -10.74 0.10
CA ASP A 29 5.63 -11.53 -0.84
C ASP A 29 4.76 -10.66 -1.77
N ILE A 30 4.37 -9.46 -1.32
CA ILE A 30 3.67 -8.48 -2.19
C ILE A 30 4.59 -8.02 -3.33
N LEU A 31 5.84 -7.70 -3.01
CA LEU A 31 6.86 -7.32 -4.01
C LEU A 31 7.10 -8.47 -5.00
N HIS A 32 7.29 -9.69 -4.49
CA HIS A 32 7.52 -10.87 -5.32
C HIS A 32 6.34 -11.18 -6.24
N GLU A 33 5.10 -11.04 -5.73
CA GLU A 33 3.92 -11.27 -6.55
C GLU A 33 3.78 -10.21 -7.64
N LEU A 34 3.87 -8.93 -7.29
CA LEU A 34 3.77 -7.83 -8.27
C LEU A 34 4.86 -7.91 -9.35
N ALA A 35 6.07 -8.34 -9.00
CA ALA A 35 7.17 -8.49 -9.96
C ALA A 35 6.90 -9.51 -11.08
N LYS A 36 5.94 -10.43 -10.90
CA LYS A 36 5.52 -11.40 -11.94
C LYS A 36 4.62 -10.77 -13.01
N HIS A 37 4.01 -9.63 -12.73
CA HIS A 37 2.97 -9.03 -13.55
C HIS A 37 3.44 -7.84 -14.41
N LYS A 38 4.69 -7.85 -14.85
CA LYS A 38 5.27 -6.79 -15.72
C LYS A 38 4.49 -6.58 -17.01
N SER A 39 3.90 -7.64 -17.56
CA SER A 39 3.07 -7.57 -18.78
C SER A 39 1.78 -6.77 -18.59
N LEU A 40 1.34 -6.56 -17.35
CA LEU A 40 0.19 -5.72 -16.99
C LEU A 40 0.61 -4.28 -16.64
N GLY A 41 1.80 -3.84 -17.01
CA GLY A 41 2.29 -2.49 -16.72
C GLY A 41 2.80 -2.28 -15.29
N VAL A 42 2.94 -3.36 -14.51
CA VAL A 42 3.43 -3.26 -13.13
C VAL A 42 4.93 -3.00 -13.11
N LYS A 43 5.34 -1.96 -12.40
CA LYS A 43 6.75 -1.66 -12.09
C LYS A 43 7.03 -1.90 -10.62
N THR A 44 8.10 -2.61 -10.33
CA THR A 44 8.58 -2.85 -8.97
C THR A 44 10.02 -2.40 -8.85
N VAL A 45 10.31 -1.66 -7.79
CA VAL A 45 11.66 -1.21 -7.45
C VAL A 45 11.99 -1.67 -6.04
N GLN A 46 13.06 -2.44 -5.91
CA GLN A 46 13.64 -2.78 -4.62
C GLN A 46 14.73 -1.76 -4.30
N CYS A 47 14.57 -1.09 -3.17
CA CYS A 47 15.51 -0.07 -2.69
C CYS A 47 16.42 -0.61 -1.58
N GLU A 48 17.39 0.18 -1.17
CA GLU A 48 18.36 -0.15 -0.13
C GLU A 48 17.80 -0.06 1.30
N ASP A 49 16.71 0.69 1.50
CA ASP A 49 16.01 0.82 2.78
C ASP A 49 14.55 1.24 2.59
N GLU A 50 13.83 1.32 3.71
CA GLU A 50 12.40 1.69 3.74
C GLU A 50 12.14 3.12 3.32
N ILE A 51 13.04 4.05 3.61
CA ILE A 51 12.90 5.47 3.27
C ILE A 51 13.00 5.64 1.76
N ALA A 52 14.04 5.06 1.14
CA ALA A 52 14.23 5.07 -0.31
C ALA A 52 13.06 4.39 -1.04
N GLY A 53 12.55 3.28 -0.51
CA GLY A 53 11.37 2.59 -1.04
C GLY A 53 10.13 3.49 -1.06
N CYS A 54 9.86 4.20 0.03
CA CYS A 54 8.74 5.13 0.13
C CYS A 54 8.94 6.35 -0.78
N ALA A 55 10.12 6.96 -0.75
CA ALA A 55 10.44 8.14 -1.56
C ALA A 55 10.32 7.85 -3.07
N SER A 56 10.77 6.67 -3.51
CA SER A 56 10.61 6.24 -4.91
C SER A 56 9.14 6.11 -5.32
N ALA A 57 8.28 5.60 -4.41
CA ALA A 57 6.84 5.50 -4.65
C ALA A 57 6.18 6.88 -4.71
N ILE A 58 6.58 7.82 -3.84
CA ILE A 58 6.11 9.22 -3.87
C ILE A 58 6.47 9.86 -5.22
N GLY A 59 7.71 9.71 -5.66
CA GLY A 59 8.14 10.24 -6.97
C GLY A 59 7.39 9.64 -8.15
N ALA A 60 7.08 8.34 -8.10
CA ALA A 60 6.27 7.68 -9.12
C ALA A 60 4.82 8.17 -9.13
N SER A 61 4.22 8.39 -7.95
CA SER A 61 2.89 8.97 -7.82
C SER A 61 2.83 10.39 -8.34
N PHE A 62 3.81 11.21 -7.98
CA PHE A 62 3.95 12.58 -8.51
C PHE A 62 4.03 12.60 -10.05
N ALA A 63 4.62 11.56 -10.64
CA ALA A 63 4.67 11.38 -12.10
C ALA A 63 3.41 10.74 -12.70
N GLY A 64 2.33 10.57 -11.93
CA GLY A 64 1.02 10.11 -12.40
C GLY A 64 0.79 8.59 -12.34
N ALA A 65 1.58 7.82 -11.60
CA ALA A 65 1.34 6.40 -11.39
C ALA A 65 0.43 6.16 -10.17
N LEU A 66 -0.32 5.06 -10.15
CA LEU A 66 -0.80 4.50 -8.89
C LEU A 66 0.40 3.90 -8.15
N ALA A 67 0.81 4.53 -7.07
CA ALA A 67 1.99 4.10 -6.33
C ALA A 67 1.66 3.46 -4.98
N ALA A 68 2.44 2.45 -4.62
CA ALA A 68 2.36 1.79 -3.34
C ALA A 68 3.76 1.53 -2.76
N THR A 69 3.81 1.38 -1.45
CA THR A 69 4.98 0.88 -0.72
C THR A 69 4.53 -0.15 0.29
N SER A 70 5.27 -1.24 0.44
CA SER A 70 4.95 -2.31 1.38
C SER A 70 6.02 -2.44 2.46
N THR A 71 5.59 -2.68 3.68
CA THR A 71 6.47 -2.80 4.84
C THR A 71 5.77 -3.54 6.00
N SER A 72 6.36 -3.50 7.17
CA SER A 72 5.83 -3.92 8.47
C SER A 72 6.02 -2.78 9.47
N GLY A 73 5.47 -2.88 10.68
CA GLY A 73 5.48 -1.83 11.68
C GLY A 73 6.79 -1.05 11.85
N PRO A 74 7.95 -1.70 12.00
CA PRO A 74 9.22 -0.97 12.09
C PRO A 74 9.53 -0.12 10.85
N GLY A 75 9.16 -0.59 9.67
CA GLY A 75 9.36 0.19 8.45
C GLY A 75 8.37 1.37 8.32
N VAL A 76 7.16 1.26 8.89
CA VAL A 76 6.24 2.42 8.99
C VAL A 76 6.86 3.52 9.85
N CYS A 77 7.52 3.16 10.96
CA CYS A 77 8.28 4.12 11.76
C CYS A 77 9.34 4.87 10.95
N LEU A 78 10.12 4.14 10.15
CA LEU A 78 11.20 4.72 9.33
C LEU A 78 10.66 5.61 8.20
N LYS A 79 9.47 5.32 7.68
CA LYS A 79 8.82 6.07 6.59
C LYS A 79 8.00 7.27 7.07
N SER A 80 7.87 7.52 8.36
CA SER A 80 6.95 8.52 8.92
C SER A 80 7.10 9.89 8.29
N GLU A 81 8.33 10.36 8.07
CA GLU A 81 8.60 11.65 7.44
C GLU A 81 8.18 11.66 5.96
N ALA A 82 8.55 10.63 5.20
CA ALA A 82 8.18 10.52 3.80
C ALA A 82 6.63 10.43 3.62
N ILE A 83 5.94 9.73 4.52
CA ILE A 83 4.47 9.69 4.52
C ILE A 83 3.90 11.09 4.77
N ASN A 84 4.50 11.87 5.70
CA ASN A 84 4.10 13.26 5.94
C ASN A 84 4.33 14.16 4.71
N LEU A 85 5.41 13.95 3.97
CA LEU A 85 5.64 14.64 2.71
C LEU A 85 4.51 14.35 1.72
N ALA A 86 4.09 13.09 1.60
CA ALA A 86 2.96 12.73 0.74
C ALA A 86 1.64 13.38 1.20
N VAL A 87 1.43 13.60 2.51
CA VAL A 87 0.25 14.32 3.02
C VAL A 87 0.29 15.80 2.63
N ILE A 88 1.41 16.49 2.88
CA ILE A 88 1.50 17.93 2.63
C ILE A 88 1.50 18.28 1.14
N ASP A 89 1.98 17.38 0.31
CA ASP A 89 2.03 17.53 -1.16
C ASP A 89 0.80 16.94 -1.86
N GLU A 90 -0.20 16.47 -1.10
CA GLU A 90 -1.46 15.87 -1.61
C GLU A 90 -1.20 14.72 -2.61
N ILE A 91 -0.22 13.86 -2.32
CA ILE A 91 0.22 12.80 -3.21
C ILE A 91 -0.50 11.48 -2.88
N PRO A 92 -1.24 10.89 -3.85
CA PRO A 92 -1.85 9.57 -3.68
C PRO A 92 -0.80 8.49 -3.41
N LEU A 93 -0.91 7.76 -2.31
CA LEU A 93 0.03 6.69 -1.97
C LEU A 93 -0.67 5.60 -1.16
N VAL A 94 -0.49 4.34 -1.51
CA VAL A 94 -0.93 3.23 -0.67
C VAL A 94 0.26 2.71 0.15
N VAL A 95 0.20 2.88 1.46
CA VAL A 95 1.19 2.37 2.39
C VAL A 95 0.66 1.07 3.00
N ILE A 96 1.25 -0.06 2.64
CA ILE A 96 0.80 -1.37 3.11
C ILE A 96 1.66 -1.79 4.29
N ASP A 97 1.04 -1.87 5.45
CA ASP A 97 1.65 -2.38 6.68
C ASP A 97 1.19 -3.81 6.94
N VAL A 98 2.09 -4.77 6.68
CA VAL A 98 1.86 -6.17 7.04
C VAL A 98 2.40 -6.37 8.45
N GLN A 99 1.54 -6.19 9.44
CA GLN A 99 1.88 -6.18 10.85
C GLN A 99 2.54 -7.48 11.31
N ARG A 100 3.49 -7.37 12.23
CA ARG A 100 4.20 -8.47 12.87
C ARG A 100 4.50 -8.16 14.33
N GLY A 101 4.90 -9.17 15.08
CA GLY A 101 5.26 -9.02 16.48
C GLY A 101 6.35 -7.96 16.71
N GLY A 102 6.08 -7.02 17.61
CA GLY A 102 6.96 -5.93 18.04
C GLY A 102 7.51 -6.16 19.44
N PRO A 103 8.13 -5.13 20.09
CA PRO A 103 8.55 -3.84 19.52
C PRO A 103 9.85 -3.88 18.72
N SER A 104 10.23 -2.74 18.12
CA SER A 104 11.42 -2.59 17.25
C SER A 104 11.33 -3.53 16.03
N THR A 105 12.42 -4.15 15.62
CA THR A 105 12.41 -5.15 14.54
C THR A 105 11.61 -6.39 14.89
N GLY A 106 11.39 -6.64 16.17
CA GLY A 106 10.47 -7.60 16.72
C GLY A 106 10.66 -9.04 16.29
N LEU A 107 9.54 -9.73 16.08
CA LEU A 107 9.48 -11.14 15.75
C LEU A 107 8.88 -11.31 14.34
N PRO A 108 9.72 -11.37 13.28
CA PRO A 108 9.27 -11.29 11.88
C PRO A 108 8.21 -12.31 11.46
N THR A 109 8.21 -13.48 12.09
CA THR A 109 7.31 -14.59 11.75
C THR A 109 6.13 -14.75 12.72
N LYS A 110 5.98 -13.81 13.68
CA LYS A 110 4.88 -13.84 14.65
C LYS A 110 3.85 -12.81 14.29
N SER A 111 2.59 -13.25 14.21
CA SER A 111 1.45 -12.36 13.92
C SER A 111 1.11 -11.52 15.14
N GLU A 112 0.91 -10.24 14.92
CA GLU A 112 0.45 -9.28 15.91
C GLU A 112 -0.29 -8.16 15.17
N GLN A 113 -1.19 -7.44 15.84
CA GLN A 113 -1.98 -6.34 15.29
C GLN A 113 -1.91 -5.15 16.24
N THR A 114 -0.73 -4.55 16.38
CA THR A 114 -0.45 -3.48 17.37
C THR A 114 -0.09 -2.14 16.73
N ASP A 115 -0.13 -2.03 15.41
CA ASP A 115 0.33 -0.84 14.68
C ASP A 115 -0.77 0.21 14.43
N LEU A 116 -2.02 -0.06 14.84
CA LEU A 116 -3.15 0.84 14.57
C LEU A 116 -2.93 2.26 15.10
N LEU A 117 -2.47 2.42 16.36
CA LEU A 117 -2.25 3.75 16.94
C LEU A 117 -1.07 4.46 16.28
N GLN A 118 -0.05 3.72 15.86
CA GLN A 118 1.04 4.27 15.06
C GLN A 118 0.54 4.74 13.69
N ALA A 119 -0.29 3.93 13.01
CA ALA A 119 -0.90 4.29 11.73
C ALA A 119 -1.78 5.54 11.83
N LEU A 120 -2.51 5.71 12.92
CA LEU A 120 -3.38 6.86 13.13
C LEU A 120 -2.62 8.11 13.59
N TYR A 121 -1.66 7.97 14.52
CA TYR A 121 -1.07 9.09 15.26
C TYR A 121 0.46 9.16 15.26
N GLY A 122 1.13 8.19 14.64
CA GLY A 122 2.60 8.03 14.74
C GLY A 122 3.43 8.96 13.86
N ARG A 123 2.95 10.17 13.55
CA ARG A 123 3.65 11.14 12.72
C ARG A 123 3.72 12.51 13.39
N ASN A 124 4.66 13.37 12.95
CA ASN A 124 4.75 14.74 13.45
C ASN A 124 3.73 15.65 12.75
N GLY A 125 3.30 16.69 13.46
CA GLY A 125 2.35 17.68 12.96
C GLY A 125 0.93 17.13 12.78
N GLU A 126 0.10 17.90 12.14
CA GLU A 126 -1.24 17.48 11.72
C GLU A 126 -1.14 16.72 10.40
N SER A 127 -1.31 15.40 10.48
CA SER A 127 -1.18 14.50 9.34
C SER A 127 -2.30 13.45 9.34
N PRO A 128 -3.56 13.90 9.21
CA PRO A 128 -4.68 12.97 9.12
C PRO A 128 -4.64 12.21 7.81
N MET A 129 -4.90 10.91 7.87
CA MET A 129 -5.02 10.08 6.68
C MET A 129 -5.95 8.89 6.96
N PRO A 130 -6.62 8.36 5.93
CA PRO A 130 -7.40 7.13 6.08
C PRO A 130 -6.54 5.94 6.45
N VAL A 131 -7.08 5.09 7.35
CA VAL A 131 -6.50 3.80 7.72
C VAL A 131 -7.56 2.73 7.46
N ILE A 132 -7.23 1.75 6.65
CA ILE A 132 -8.09 0.61 6.33
C ILE A 132 -7.44 -0.63 6.89
N ALA A 133 -8.23 -1.53 7.50
CA ALA A 133 -7.75 -2.80 7.99
C ALA A 133 -8.46 -3.96 7.29
N ALA A 134 -7.70 -4.85 6.68
CA ALA A 134 -8.24 -6.08 6.09
C ALA A 134 -8.66 -7.07 7.17
N THR A 135 -9.78 -7.75 6.96
CA THR A 135 -10.41 -8.64 7.95
C THR A 135 -10.22 -10.12 7.64
N SER A 136 -9.84 -10.46 6.42
CA SER A 136 -9.62 -11.85 5.98
C SER A 136 -8.62 -11.91 4.82
N PRO A 137 -8.07 -13.09 4.48
CA PRO A 137 -7.20 -13.24 3.32
C PRO A 137 -7.85 -12.81 2.01
N THR A 138 -9.16 -13.02 1.85
CA THR A 138 -9.90 -12.60 0.65
C THR A 138 -10.19 -11.11 0.64
N ASP A 139 -10.54 -10.53 1.79
CA ASP A 139 -10.80 -9.10 1.98
C ASP A 139 -9.55 -8.23 1.73
N CYS A 140 -8.34 -8.81 1.77
CA CYS A 140 -7.12 -8.12 1.36
C CYS A 140 -7.18 -7.58 -0.08
N PHE A 141 -7.95 -8.21 -0.96
CA PHE A 141 -8.17 -7.69 -2.32
C PHE A 141 -9.03 -6.42 -2.29
N ASP A 142 -10.20 -6.51 -1.65
CA ASP A 142 -11.16 -5.42 -1.61
C ASP A 142 -10.60 -4.22 -0.83
N SER A 143 -9.90 -4.49 0.28
CA SER A 143 -9.23 -3.47 1.08
C SER A 143 -8.12 -2.76 0.32
N ALA A 144 -7.31 -3.46 -0.46
CA ALA A 144 -6.26 -2.86 -1.28
C ALA A 144 -6.84 -2.04 -2.45
N TYR A 145 -7.90 -2.55 -3.08
CA TYR A 145 -8.65 -1.83 -4.10
C TYR A 145 -9.23 -0.52 -3.55
N MET A 146 -9.88 -0.59 -2.40
CA MET A 146 -10.49 0.57 -1.75
C MET A 146 -9.44 1.58 -1.29
N ALA A 147 -8.31 1.12 -0.76
CA ALA A 147 -7.20 2.00 -0.39
C ALA A 147 -6.67 2.79 -1.58
N ALA A 148 -6.49 2.13 -2.72
CA ALA A 148 -6.07 2.77 -3.96
C ALA A 148 -7.12 3.77 -4.48
N LYS A 149 -8.41 3.38 -4.44
CA LYS A 149 -9.51 4.27 -4.84
C LYS A 149 -9.53 5.54 -3.99
N ILE A 150 -9.49 5.41 -2.67
CA ILE A 150 -9.48 6.56 -1.77
C ILE A 150 -8.24 7.44 -2.01
N ALA A 151 -7.06 6.82 -2.13
CA ALA A 151 -5.83 7.57 -2.38
C ALA A 151 -5.93 8.43 -3.64
N LEU A 152 -6.40 7.87 -4.75
CA LEU A 152 -6.50 8.56 -6.04
C LEU A 152 -7.62 9.61 -6.09
N GLU A 153 -8.77 9.33 -5.48
CA GLU A 153 -9.93 10.25 -5.52
C GLU A 153 -9.83 11.39 -4.52
N TYR A 154 -9.06 11.22 -3.44
CA TYR A 154 -8.89 12.27 -2.43
C TYR A 154 -7.47 12.86 -2.38
N LEU A 155 -6.59 12.45 -3.28
CA LEU A 155 -5.19 12.93 -3.37
C LEU A 155 -4.49 12.87 -2.01
N THR A 156 -4.51 11.71 -1.38
CA THR A 156 -3.98 11.53 -0.02
C THR A 156 -3.32 10.16 0.12
N PRO A 157 -2.29 10.00 0.94
CA PRO A 157 -1.84 8.68 1.30
C PRO A 157 -2.89 7.95 2.14
N VAL A 158 -2.94 6.62 1.99
CA VAL A 158 -3.82 5.71 2.75
C VAL A 158 -2.96 4.60 3.32
N ILE A 159 -3.11 4.31 4.61
CA ILE A 159 -2.48 3.14 5.23
C ILE A 159 -3.44 1.96 5.15
N LEU A 160 -2.94 0.85 4.58
CA LEU A 160 -3.61 -0.44 4.58
C LEU A 160 -2.94 -1.36 5.61
N LEU A 161 -3.66 -1.64 6.69
CA LEU A 161 -3.23 -2.61 7.70
C LEU A 161 -3.65 -4.02 7.28
N THR A 162 -2.71 -4.92 7.27
CA THR A 162 -2.89 -6.36 7.20
C THR A 162 -1.91 -6.99 8.21
N ASP A 163 -1.73 -8.29 8.23
CA ASP A 163 -0.80 -8.94 9.14
C ASP A 163 -0.26 -10.26 8.59
N GLY A 164 0.71 -10.84 9.30
CA GLY A 164 1.33 -12.10 8.90
C GLY A 164 0.36 -13.29 8.88
N PHE A 165 -0.72 -13.29 9.65
CA PHE A 165 -1.74 -14.33 9.60
C PHE A 165 -2.55 -14.23 8.29
N LEU A 166 -3.01 -13.04 7.94
CA LEU A 166 -3.74 -12.80 6.69
C LEU A 166 -2.86 -13.08 5.47
N GLY A 167 -1.59 -12.66 5.51
CA GLY A 167 -0.63 -12.86 4.42
C GLY A 167 -0.27 -14.32 4.15
N ASN A 168 -0.23 -15.16 5.20
CA ASN A 168 0.08 -16.59 5.11
C ASN A 168 -1.18 -17.46 5.12
N GLY A 169 -2.34 -16.89 5.40
CA GLY A 169 -3.62 -17.60 5.47
C GLY A 169 -4.13 -18.03 4.11
N SER A 170 -4.92 -19.08 4.10
CA SER A 170 -5.62 -19.57 2.91
C SER A 170 -7.12 -19.55 3.16
N ALA A 171 -7.88 -19.07 2.19
CA ALA A 171 -9.32 -19.07 2.22
C ALA A 171 -9.88 -19.37 0.82
N ALA A 172 -11.08 -19.97 0.77
CA ALA A 172 -11.79 -20.09 -0.50
C ALA A 172 -12.14 -18.69 -1.00
N TRP A 173 -11.82 -18.41 -2.25
CA TRP A 173 -12.00 -17.08 -2.83
C TRP A 173 -12.68 -17.17 -4.19
N GLN A 174 -13.80 -16.49 -4.34
CA GLN A 174 -14.41 -16.27 -5.63
C GLN A 174 -13.71 -15.08 -6.29
N LEU A 175 -13.05 -15.31 -7.41
CA LEU A 175 -12.37 -14.25 -8.14
C LEU A 175 -13.35 -13.12 -8.49
N PRO A 176 -13.02 -11.87 -8.17
CA PRO A 176 -13.87 -10.74 -8.49
C PRO A 176 -13.99 -10.52 -9.99
N ASP A 177 -15.16 -10.10 -10.43
CA ASP A 177 -15.38 -9.60 -11.79
C ASP A 177 -14.96 -8.13 -11.83
N ILE A 178 -13.90 -7.82 -12.54
CA ILE A 178 -13.36 -6.45 -12.64
C ILE A 178 -14.40 -5.44 -13.16
N ASN A 179 -15.34 -5.89 -13.99
CA ASN A 179 -16.38 -5.02 -14.54
C ASN A 179 -17.41 -4.57 -13.49
N LYS A 180 -17.48 -5.29 -12.35
CA LYS A 180 -18.39 -4.98 -11.24
C LYS A 180 -17.72 -4.20 -10.12
N LEU A 181 -16.41 -4.01 -10.18
CA LEU A 181 -15.71 -3.17 -9.22
C LEU A 181 -16.11 -1.69 -9.41
N PRO A 182 -16.20 -0.91 -8.32
CA PRO A 182 -16.46 0.52 -8.39
C PRO A 182 -15.44 1.22 -9.31
N ASP A 183 -15.89 2.15 -10.12
CA ASP A 183 -14.96 2.94 -10.93
C ASP A 183 -14.04 3.81 -10.04
N ILE A 184 -12.86 4.10 -10.56
CA ILE A 184 -11.88 4.99 -9.92
C ILE A 184 -11.64 6.17 -10.84
N HIS A 185 -11.82 7.38 -10.31
CA HIS A 185 -11.68 8.62 -11.06
C HIS A 185 -10.57 9.48 -10.44
N PRO A 186 -9.31 9.34 -10.89
CA PRO A 186 -8.22 10.19 -10.41
C PRO A 186 -8.51 11.67 -10.68
N HIS A 187 -8.30 12.54 -9.71
CA HIS A 187 -8.51 13.98 -9.83
C HIS A 187 -7.19 14.73 -10.10
N PHE A 188 -6.43 14.27 -11.10
CA PHE A 188 -5.21 14.97 -11.49
C PHE A 188 -5.52 16.26 -12.23
N ALA A 189 -4.67 17.28 -12.04
CA ALA A 189 -4.75 18.52 -12.78
C ALA A 189 -4.60 18.25 -14.30
N THR A 190 -5.48 18.82 -15.08
CA THR A 190 -5.37 18.81 -16.55
C THR A 190 -4.92 20.18 -17.02
N GLU A 191 -4.18 20.24 -18.13
CA GLU A 191 -3.93 21.52 -18.81
C GLU A 191 -5.27 22.09 -19.26
N GLU A 192 -5.56 23.35 -18.89
CA GLU A 192 -6.68 24.12 -19.43
C GLU A 192 -6.37 24.67 -20.82
#